data_a55ee752a4ca52e78ecb08c998a3e994
#
_entry.id   a55ee752a4ca52e78ecb08c998a3e994
#
_cell.length_a   1.000
_cell.length_b   1.000
_cell.length_c   1.000
_cell.angle_alpha   90.00
_cell.angle_beta   90.00
_cell.angle_gamma   90.00
#
_symmetry.space_group_name_H-M   'P 1'
#
loop_
_entity.id
_entity.type
_entity.pdbx_description
1 polymer ?
#
loop_
_entity_poly.entity_id
_entity_poly.type
_entity_poly.pdbx_seq_one_letter_code
_entity_poly.pdbx_strand_id
1 'polypeptide(L)'
;VIKKHEYYPKLYNSFLECVSKVTYLRGPRDGVDFKKFEIEKITRYMEDESFTALDKKYVLSNWNDNQKHLAIHHVEKMLIKKEYIEAKESIRAANNFYTLHLLYFSDEVSLIVPFLLSDIQALLNNYNPDLMMSDTNMVSEDVYTANEEAVDKIDQRLNELFAQLQSELKNEKHE
;
A
#
# COMPACT_ATOMS: atom_id res chain seq x y z
N VAL A 1 -8.95 0.11 -31.06
CA VAL A 1 -10.11 -0.61 -30.47
C VAL A 1 -9.63 -1.77 -29.61
N ILE A 2 -8.89 -2.71 -30.14
CA ILE A 2 -8.41 -3.91 -29.39
C ILE A 2 -7.59 -3.51 -28.15
N LYS A 3 -6.77 -2.47 -28.24
CA LYS A 3 -5.86 -2.06 -27.17
C LYS A 3 -6.58 -1.45 -25.96
N LYS A 4 -7.69 -0.73 -26.13
CA LYS A 4 -8.48 -0.22 -25.00
C LYS A 4 -9.08 -1.36 -24.17
N HIS A 5 -9.61 -2.39 -24.81
CA HIS A 5 -10.12 -3.57 -24.10
C HIS A 5 -9.06 -4.33 -23.31
N GLU A 6 -7.81 -4.22 -23.72
CA GLU A 6 -6.67 -4.80 -23.00
C GLU A 6 -6.18 -3.89 -21.87
N TYR A 7 -5.98 -2.60 -22.16
CA TYR A 7 -5.28 -1.69 -21.26
C TYR A 7 -6.17 -1.03 -20.20
N TYR A 8 -7.44 -0.81 -20.48
CA TYR A 8 -8.35 -0.18 -19.51
C TYR A 8 -8.57 -1.03 -18.27
N PRO A 9 -8.85 -2.35 -18.37
CA PRO A 9 -8.91 -3.20 -17.19
C PRO A 9 -7.59 -3.28 -16.43
N LYS A 10 -6.47 -3.33 -17.14
CA LYS A 10 -5.14 -3.38 -16.50
C LYS A 10 -4.83 -2.09 -15.75
N LEU A 11 -5.17 -0.93 -16.31
CA LEU A 11 -5.02 0.37 -15.66
C LEU A 11 -5.84 0.40 -14.36
N TYR A 12 -7.13 0.10 -14.45
CA TYR A 12 -8.01 0.09 -13.29
C TYR A 12 -7.53 -0.86 -12.21
N ASN A 13 -7.18 -2.09 -12.57
CA ASN A 13 -6.69 -3.09 -11.62
C ASN A 13 -5.39 -2.66 -10.93
N SER A 14 -4.48 -2.00 -11.64
CA SER A 14 -3.25 -1.49 -11.04
C SER A 14 -3.52 -0.39 -10.00
N PHE A 15 -4.49 0.49 -10.24
CA PHE A 15 -4.92 1.49 -9.26
C PHE A 15 -5.70 0.89 -8.10
N LEU A 16 -6.56 -0.08 -8.36
CA LEU A 16 -7.26 -0.81 -7.30
C LEU A 16 -6.29 -1.50 -6.35
N GLU A 17 -5.23 -2.10 -6.89
CA GLU A 17 -4.15 -2.70 -6.09
C GLU A 17 -3.41 -1.65 -5.25
N CYS A 18 -3.06 -0.51 -5.82
CA CYS A 18 -2.43 0.60 -5.09
C CYS A 18 -3.30 1.07 -3.93
N VAL A 19 -4.56 1.35 -4.20
CA VAL A 19 -5.52 1.83 -3.18
C VAL A 19 -5.67 0.80 -2.08
N SER A 20 -5.81 -0.48 -2.43
CA SER A 20 -5.89 -1.56 -1.45
C SER A 20 -4.65 -1.63 -0.55
N LYS A 21 -3.46 -1.58 -1.12
CA LYS A 21 -2.20 -1.67 -0.35
C LYS A 21 -1.96 -0.46 0.54
N VAL A 22 -2.25 0.75 0.05
CA VAL A 22 -2.07 1.97 0.84
C VAL A 22 -3.11 2.07 1.96
N THR A 23 -4.36 1.74 1.70
CA THR A 23 -5.42 1.78 2.72
C THR A 23 -5.26 0.68 3.76
N TYR A 24 -4.65 -0.46 3.40
CA TYR A 24 -4.31 -1.51 4.35
C TYR A 24 -3.34 -1.05 5.45
N LEU A 25 -2.44 -0.11 5.15
CA LEU A 25 -1.48 0.44 6.13
C LEU A 25 -2.13 1.13 7.32
N ARG A 26 -3.37 1.58 7.17
CA ARG A 26 -4.15 2.23 8.25
C ARG A 26 -4.96 1.25 9.10
N GLY A 27 -5.20 0.04 8.58
CA GLY A 27 -6.12 -0.94 9.18
C GLY A 27 -5.55 -1.63 10.41
N PRO A 28 -6.43 -2.19 11.28
CA PRO A 28 -5.98 -3.11 12.30
C PRO A 28 -5.32 -4.31 11.59
N ARG A 29 -4.11 -4.62 11.99
CA ARG A 29 -3.47 -5.85 11.56
C ARG A 29 -4.11 -7.00 12.30
N ASP A 30 -4.45 -8.06 11.59
CA ASP A 30 -4.79 -9.34 12.22
C ASP A 30 -3.55 -9.78 12.99
N GLY A 31 -3.57 -9.44 14.30
CA GLY A 31 -2.37 -9.49 15.11
C GLY A 31 -1.93 -10.91 15.36
N VAL A 32 -0.84 -11.28 14.76
CA VAL A 32 -0.07 -12.43 15.21
C VAL A 32 0.45 -12.13 16.62
N ASP A 33 0.07 -12.92 17.59
CA ASP A 33 0.56 -12.78 18.97
C ASP A 33 1.95 -13.41 19.09
N PHE A 34 2.99 -12.64 18.76
CA PHE A 34 4.38 -13.08 18.83
C PHE A 34 4.83 -13.45 20.25
N LYS A 35 4.13 -12.99 21.29
CA LYS A 35 4.46 -13.34 22.68
C LYS A 35 4.38 -14.85 22.93
N LYS A 36 3.51 -15.54 22.19
CA LYS A 36 3.31 -16.98 22.27
C LYS A 36 4.27 -17.80 21.42
N PHE A 37 5.14 -17.15 20.66
CA PHE A 37 6.08 -17.85 19.80
C PHE A 37 7.29 -18.34 20.59
N GLU A 38 7.61 -19.63 20.42
CA GLU A 38 8.89 -20.20 20.78
C GLU A 38 9.94 -19.85 19.71
N ILE A 39 11.22 -20.04 20.04
CA ILE A 39 12.34 -19.62 19.19
C ILE A 39 12.31 -20.26 17.79
N GLU A 40 11.89 -21.52 17.70
CA GLU A 40 11.78 -22.23 16.43
C GLU A 40 10.68 -21.63 15.55
N LYS A 41 9.58 -21.21 16.15
CA LYS A 41 8.44 -20.65 15.43
C LYS A 41 8.75 -19.26 14.92
N ILE A 42 9.38 -18.40 15.72
CA ILE A 42 9.78 -17.07 15.25
C ILE A 42 10.88 -17.15 14.20
N THR A 43 11.81 -18.08 14.31
CA THR A 43 12.85 -18.31 13.31
C THR A 43 12.22 -18.64 11.94
N ARG A 44 11.30 -19.60 11.92
CA ARG A 44 10.58 -19.99 10.69
C ARG A 44 9.76 -18.84 10.13
N TYR A 45 9.07 -18.11 10.99
CA TYR A 45 8.28 -16.94 10.59
C TYR A 45 9.15 -15.89 9.88
N MET A 46 10.30 -15.56 10.45
CA MET A 46 11.23 -14.60 9.83
C MET A 46 11.81 -15.08 8.50
N GLU A 47 12.03 -16.39 8.36
CA GLU A 47 12.44 -16.98 7.08
C GLU A 47 11.35 -16.86 6.03
N ASP A 48 10.11 -17.20 6.37
CA ASP A 48 8.94 -17.11 5.48
C ASP A 48 8.68 -15.64 5.04
N GLU A 49 8.91 -14.69 5.92
CA GLU A 49 8.78 -13.26 5.65
C GLU A 49 10.03 -12.61 5.02
N SER A 50 11.04 -13.41 4.72
CA SER A 50 12.28 -12.95 4.07
C SER A 50 13.06 -11.89 4.84
N PHE A 51 13.11 -12.01 6.15
CA PHE A 51 13.93 -11.11 6.99
C PHE A 51 15.42 -11.24 6.65
N THR A 52 16.15 -10.14 6.73
CA THR A 52 17.58 -10.14 6.52
C THR A 52 18.32 -10.93 7.61
N ALA A 53 19.53 -11.40 7.33
CA ALA A 53 20.36 -12.09 8.32
C ALA A 53 20.62 -11.23 9.57
N LEU A 54 20.79 -9.92 9.37
CA LEU A 54 20.99 -8.95 10.46
C LEU A 54 19.75 -8.83 11.36
N ASP A 55 18.57 -8.72 10.76
CA ASP A 55 17.30 -8.65 11.50
C ASP A 55 17.04 -9.92 12.28
N LYS A 56 17.25 -11.08 11.66
CA LYS A 56 17.13 -12.39 12.33
C LYS A 56 18.07 -12.49 13.53
N LYS A 57 19.32 -12.10 13.36
CA LYS A 57 20.31 -12.09 14.43
C LYS A 57 19.89 -11.22 15.61
N TYR A 58 19.41 -10.02 15.34
CA TYR A 58 18.93 -9.11 16.38
C TYR A 58 17.76 -9.73 17.16
N VAL A 59 16.75 -10.21 16.44
CA VAL A 59 15.56 -10.81 17.04
C VAL A 59 15.90 -12.04 17.90
N LEU A 60 16.69 -12.96 17.35
CA LEU A 60 17.05 -14.20 18.06
C LEU A 60 17.93 -13.92 19.27
N SER A 61 18.84 -12.96 19.20
CA SER A 61 19.69 -12.57 20.34
C SER A 61 18.89 -11.97 21.50
N ASN A 62 17.71 -11.41 21.22
CA ASN A 62 16.83 -10.80 22.21
C ASN A 62 15.59 -11.64 22.54
N TRP A 63 15.50 -12.88 22.02
CA TRP A 63 14.36 -13.77 22.26
C TRP A 63 14.49 -14.49 23.61
N ASN A 64 14.38 -13.71 24.68
CA ASN A 64 14.45 -14.16 26.07
C ASN A 64 13.49 -13.36 26.94
N ASP A 65 13.21 -13.81 28.15
CA ASP A 65 12.19 -13.24 29.04
C ASP A 65 12.36 -11.75 29.31
N ASN A 66 13.60 -11.26 29.33
CA ASN A 66 13.89 -9.86 29.66
C ASN A 66 13.81 -8.91 28.47
N GLN A 67 14.11 -9.39 27.26
CA GLN A 67 14.28 -8.58 26.05
C GLN A 67 13.33 -8.92 24.91
N LYS A 68 12.47 -9.92 25.09
CA LYS A 68 11.54 -10.39 24.05
C LYS A 68 10.64 -9.28 23.53
N HIS A 69 10.25 -8.33 24.36
CA HIS A 69 9.45 -7.18 23.94
C HIS A 69 10.18 -6.31 22.92
N LEU A 70 11.50 -6.15 23.02
CA LEU A 70 12.33 -5.42 22.05
C LEU A 70 12.41 -6.18 20.72
N ALA A 71 12.59 -7.50 20.80
CA ALA A 71 12.60 -8.36 19.63
C ALA A 71 11.27 -8.32 18.88
N ILE A 72 10.14 -8.42 19.59
CA ILE A 72 8.79 -8.33 19.02
C ILE A 72 8.57 -6.96 18.35
N HIS A 73 8.94 -5.89 19.02
CA HIS A 73 8.85 -4.54 18.45
C HIS A 73 9.65 -4.42 17.15
N HIS A 74 10.84 -5.02 17.10
CA HIS A 74 11.65 -5.04 15.88
C HIS A 74 10.98 -5.85 14.75
N VAL A 75 10.40 -7.01 15.04
CA VAL A 75 9.64 -7.82 14.07
C VAL A 75 8.49 -7.02 13.50
N GLU A 76 7.68 -6.40 14.35
CA GLU A 76 6.55 -5.58 13.94
C GLU A 76 6.98 -4.40 13.07
N LYS A 77 8.07 -3.74 13.45
CA LYS A 77 8.66 -2.64 12.67
C LYS A 77 9.11 -3.09 11.28
N MET A 78 9.72 -4.26 11.16
CA MET A 78 10.16 -4.81 9.86
C MET A 78 8.96 -5.18 8.98
N LEU A 79 7.89 -5.72 9.56
CA LEU A 79 6.65 -6.01 8.82
C LEU A 79 6.00 -4.73 8.28
N ILE A 80 5.94 -3.68 9.09
CA ILE A 80 5.41 -2.37 8.66
C ILE A 80 6.23 -1.80 7.51
N LYS A 81 7.56 -1.84 7.60
CA LYS A 81 8.44 -1.37 6.52
C LYS A 81 8.23 -2.15 5.22
N LYS A 82 8.07 -3.47 5.31
CA LYS A 82 7.82 -4.34 4.16
C LYS A 82 6.51 -3.95 3.46
N GLU A 83 5.43 -3.81 4.21
CA GLU A 83 4.12 -3.41 3.67
C GLU A 83 4.17 -2.01 3.03
N TYR A 84 4.86 -1.08 3.65
CA TYR A 84 5.06 0.26 3.09
C TYR A 84 5.82 0.24 1.77
N ILE A 85 6.89 -0.55 1.67
CA ILE A 85 7.67 -0.72 0.44
C ILE A 85 6.80 -1.37 -0.65
N GLU A 86 6.03 -2.39 -0.33
CA GLU A 86 5.11 -3.04 -1.28
C GLU A 86 4.05 -2.06 -1.81
N ALA A 87 3.48 -1.23 -0.94
CA ALA A 87 2.55 -0.17 -1.34
C ALA A 87 3.21 0.86 -2.26
N LYS A 88 4.42 1.28 -1.93
CA LYS A 88 5.22 2.22 -2.75
C LYS A 88 5.53 1.64 -4.13
N GLU A 89 5.89 0.37 -4.21
CA GLU A 89 6.16 -0.32 -5.47
C GLU A 89 4.89 -0.46 -6.33
N SER A 90 3.73 -0.70 -5.72
CA SER A 90 2.45 -0.77 -6.44
C SER A 90 2.09 0.57 -7.08
N ILE A 91 2.34 1.69 -6.41
CA ILE A 91 2.16 3.04 -6.96
C ILE A 91 3.08 3.25 -8.15
N ARG A 92 4.34 2.87 -8.02
CA ARG A 92 5.31 3.00 -9.11
C ARG A 92 4.91 2.16 -10.32
N ALA A 93 4.44 0.93 -10.10
CA ALA A 93 3.97 0.06 -11.16
C ALA A 93 2.76 0.64 -11.90
N ALA A 94 1.78 1.19 -11.18
CA ALA A 94 0.61 1.84 -11.77
C ALA A 94 1.00 3.09 -12.59
N ASN A 95 1.87 3.92 -12.06
CA ASN A 95 2.37 5.10 -12.77
C ASN A 95 3.15 4.71 -14.03
N ASN A 96 4.00 3.71 -13.95
CA ASN A 96 4.75 3.21 -15.12
C ASN A 96 3.80 2.65 -16.18
N PHE A 97 2.81 1.86 -15.80
CA PHE A 97 1.82 1.33 -16.72
C PHE A 97 1.06 2.47 -17.44
N TYR A 98 0.57 3.44 -16.69
CA TYR A 98 -0.10 4.61 -17.25
C TYR A 98 0.79 5.37 -18.23
N THR A 99 2.02 5.69 -17.83
CA THR A 99 2.96 6.47 -18.65
C THR A 99 3.36 5.74 -19.94
N LEU A 100 3.63 4.44 -19.84
CA LEU A 100 4.03 3.63 -21.01
C LEU A 100 2.89 3.45 -22.02
N HIS A 101 1.65 3.54 -21.59
CA HIS A 101 0.47 3.33 -22.43
C HIS A 101 -0.36 4.61 -22.62
N LEU A 102 0.23 5.77 -22.36
CA LEU A 102 -0.45 7.07 -22.37
C LEU A 102 -1.23 7.35 -23.67
N LEU A 103 -0.68 6.92 -24.80
CA LEU A 103 -1.30 7.13 -26.13
C LEU A 103 -2.62 6.37 -26.32
N TYR A 104 -2.91 5.39 -25.48
CA TYR A 104 -4.14 4.61 -25.55
C TYR A 104 -5.25 5.13 -24.62
N PHE A 105 -4.94 6.12 -23.78
CA PHE A 105 -5.89 6.71 -22.86
C PHE A 105 -6.41 8.05 -23.40
N SER A 106 -7.69 8.31 -23.16
CA SER A 106 -8.31 9.57 -23.55
C SER A 106 -7.82 10.75 -22.70
N ASP A 107 -8.11 11.96 -23.14
CA ASP A 107 -7.83 13.16 -22.37
C ASP A 107 -8.64 13.16 -21.05
N GLU A 108 -9.86 12.64 -21.06
CA GLU A 108 -10.70 12.51 -19.87
C GLU A 108 -10.07 11.58 -18.82
N VAL A 109 -9.53 10.42 -19.23
CA VAL A 109 -8.76 9.53 -18.34
C VAL A 109 -7.53 10.25 -17.81
N SER A 110 -6.84 11.00 -18.64
CA SER A 110 -5.65 11.77 -18.27
C SER A 110 -5.93 12.96 -17.35
N LEU A 111 -7.17 13.41 -17.23
CA LEU A 111 -7.60 14.39 -16.22
C LEU A 111 -7.81 13.76 -14.84
N ILE A 112 -8.04 12.45 -14.75
CA ILE A 112 -8.31 11.75 -13.50
C ILE A 112 -7.04 11.13 -12.91
N VAL A 113 -6.27 10.40 -13.71
CA VAL A 113 -5.16 9.57 -13.26
C VAL A 113 -4.06 10.34 -12.50
N PRO A 114 -3.54 11.48 -12.97
CA PRO A 114 -2.50 12.21 -12.24
C PRO A 114 -2.94 12.69 -10.86
N PHE A 115 -4.20 13.12 -10.72
CA PHE A 115 -4.74 13.52 -9.42
C PHE A 115 -4.94 12.34 -8.49
N LEU A 116 -5.41 11.20 -9.00
CA LEU A 116 -5.52 9.96 -8.23
C LEU A 116 -4.14 9.50 -7.73
N LEU A 117 -3.12 9.49 -8.59
CA LEU A 117 -1.74 9.18 -8.21
C LEU A 117 -1.21 10.12 -7.12
N SER A 118 -1.45 11.42 -7.27
CA SER A 118 -1.03 12.43 -6.28
C SER A 118 -1.70 12.21 -4.92
N ASP A 119 -2.99 11.91 -4.91
CA ASP A 119 -3.75 11.68 -3.68
C ASP A 119 -3.27 10.39 -2.98
N ILE A 120 -3.03 9.32 -3.74
CA ILE A 120 -2.51 8.06 -3.19
C ILE A 120 -1.10 8.25 -2.62
N GLN A 121 -0.23 8.97 -3.33
CA GLN A 121 1.13 9.26 -2.88
C GLN A 121 1.14 10.11 -1.61
N ALA A 122 0.26 11.09 -1.51
CA ALA A 122 0.13 11.92 -0.32
C ALA A 122 -0.32 11.09 0.90
N LEU A 123 -1.27 10.19 0.71
CA LEU A 123 -1.71 9.29 1.77
C LEU A 123 -0.59 8.33 2.20
N LEU A 124 0.15 7.74 1.23
CA LEU A 124 1.29 6.88 1.54
C LEU A 124 2.34 7.60 2.39
N ASN A 125 2.65 8.85 2.06
CA ASN A 125 3.63 9.65 2.81
C ASN A 125 3.22 9.81 4.28
N ASN A 126 1.93 9.88 4.58
CA ASN A 126 1.41 9.98 5.94
C ASN A 126 1.61 8.67 6.75
N TYR A 127 1.81 7.55 6.07
CA TYR A 127 2.08 6.23 6.69
C TYR A 127 3.55 5.83 6.68
N ASN A 128 4.47 6.76 6.42
CA ASN A 128 5.91 6.48 6.45
C ASN A 128 6.31 5.90 7.82
N PRO A 129 6.88 4.69 7.90
CA PRO A 129 7.24 4.03 9.14
C PRO A 129 8.21 4.84 10.00
N ASP A 130 9.10 5.61 9.39
CA ASP A 130 10.08 6.43 10.11
C ASP A 130 9.40 7.61 10.85
N LEU A 131 8.24 8.05 10.37
CA LEU A 131 7.42 9.07 11.05
C LEU A 131 6.47 8.45 12.08
N MET A 132 5.92 7.27 11.79
CA MET A 132 4.92 6.59 12.60
C MET A 132 5.51 5.92 13.85
N MET A 133 6.79 5.61 13.86
CA MET A 133 7.47 4.85 14.93
C MET A 133 8.43 5.70 15.77
N SER A 134 8.34 7.02 15.69
CA SER A 134 9.03 7.90 16.63
C SER A 134 8.32 7.84 17.99
N ASP A 135 9.08 7.89 19.08
CA ASP A 135 8.56 7.81 20.47
C ASP A 135 7.56 8.90 20.88
N THR A 136 7.32 9.85 19.99
CA THR A 136 6.37 10.96 20.15
C THR A 136 5.00 10.68 19.54
N ASN A 137 4.68 9.42 19.22
CA ASN A 137 3.51 8.99 18.47
C ASN A 137 2.18 9.12 19.23
N MET A 138 1.76 10.32 19.48
CA MET A 138 0.34 10.61 19.47
C MET A 138 0.01 11.11 18.04
N VAL A 139 -0.47 10.21 17.18
CA VAL A 139 -1.16 10.61 15.96
C VAL A 139 -2.29 11.51 16.42
N SER A 140 -2.21 12.80 16.11
CA SER A 140 -3.25 13.73 16.52
C SER A 140 -4.56 13.32 15.86
N GLU A 141 -5.67 13.54 16.54
CA GLU A 141 -7.02 13.31 15.99
C GLU A 141 -7.18 14.01 14.62
N ASP A 142 -6.54 15.17 14.46
CA ASP A 142 -6.52 15.92 13.20
C ASP A 142 -5.86 15.16 12.04
N VAL A 143 -4.76 14.44 12.30
CA VAL A 143 -4.08 13.63 11.27
C VAL A 143 -4.93 12.41 10.90
N TYR A 144 -5.57 11.78 11.88
CA TYR A 144 -6.49 10.68 11.63
C TYR A 144 -7.66 11.12 10.76
N THR A 145 -8.31 12.24 11.10
CA THR A 145 -9.43 12.79 10.33
C THR A 145 -8.99 13.17 8.91
N ALA A 146 -7.84 13.82 8.76
CA ALA A 146 -7.29 14.17 7.45
C ALA A 146 -7.01 12.94 6.58
N ASN A 147 -6.53 11.85 7.17
CA ASN A 147 -6.32 10.59 6.46
C ASN A 147 -7.63 9.92 6.03
N GLU A 148 -8.68 9.97 6.86
CA GLU A 148 -10.01 9.47 6.49
C GLU A 148 -10.60 10.26 5.31
N GLU A 149 -10.51 11.58 5.33
CA GLU A 149 -10.94 12.44 4.22
C GLU A 149 -10.14 12.17 2.95
N ALA A 150 -8.83 11.93 3.07
CA ALA A 150 -7.97 11.56 1.94
C ALA A 150 -8.38 10.22 1.32
N VAL A 151 -8.73 9.22 2.14
CA VAL A 151 -9.23 7.92 1.66
C VAL A 151 -10.55 8.09 0.91
N ASP A 152 -11.50 8.84 1.45
CA ASP A 152 -12.79 9.09 0.81
C ASP A 152 -12.62 9.78 -0.55
N LYS A 153 -11.71 10.74 -0.64
CA LYS A 153 -11.36 11.41 -1.90
C LYS A 153 -10.72 10.47 -2.92
N ILE A 154 -9.85 9.58 -2.48
CA ILE A 154 -9.22 8.55 -3.33
C ILE A 154 -10.29 7.59 -3.87
N ASP A 155 -11.18 7.11 -3.01
CA ASP A 155 -12.28 6.22 -3.41
C ASP A 155 -13.21 6.89 -4.42
N GLN A 156 -13.52 8.16 -4.23
CA GLN A 156 -14.31 8.94 -5.18
C GLN A 156 -13.61 9.04 -6.54
N ARG A 157 -12.34 9.36 -6.60
CA ARG A 157 -11.56 9.45 -7.85
C ARG A 157 -11.41 8.09 -8.53
N LEU A 158 -11.24 7.01 -7.75
CA LEU A 158 -11.19 5.65 -8.28
C LEU A 158 -12.52 5.27 -8.95
N ASN A 159 -13.65 5.64 -8.35
CA ASN A 159 -14.98 5.44 -8.92
C ASN A 159 -15.19 6.28 -10.19
N GLU A 160 -14.72 7.52 -10.22
CA GLU A 160 -14.73 8.37 -11.42
C GLU A 160 -13.92 7.73 -12.55
N LEU A 161 -12.72 7.21 -12.25
CA LEU A 161 -11.91 6.50 -13.23
C LEU A 161 -12.63 5.28 -13.78
N PHE A 162 -13.21 4.45 -12.92
CA PHE A 162 -13.98 3.28 -13.33
C PHE A 162 -15.13 3.66 -14.27
N ALA A 163 -15.93 4.67 -13.90
CA ALA A 163 -17.06 5.13 -14.70
C ALA A 163 -16.62 5.65 -16.07
N GLN A 164 -15.52 6.41 -16.12
CA GLN A 164 -14.96 6.93 -17.37
C GLN A 164 -14.49 5.82 -18.29
N LEU A 165 -13.70 4.87 -17.78
CA LEU A 165 -13.20 3.72 -18.55
C LEU A 165 -14.36 2.86 -19.07
N GLN A 166 -15.37 2.60 -18.24
CA GLN A 166 -16.53 1.84 -18.62
C GLN A 166 -17.37 2.51 -19.71
N SER A 167 -17.54 3.83 -19.60
CA SER A 167 -18.27 4.63 -20.61
C SER A 167 -17.58 4.55 -21.96
N GLU A 168 -16.27 4.72 -22.00
CA GLU A 168 -15.51 4.68 -23.26
C GLU A 168 -15.53 3.28 -23.91
N LEU A 169 -15.45 2.22 -23.11
CA LEU A 169 -15.53 0.83 -23.62
C LEU A 169 -16.94 0.48 -24.19
N LYS A 170 -17.99 1.08 -23.62
CA LYS A 170 -19.36 0.87 -24.11
C LYS A 170 -19.62 1.61 -25.41
N ASN A 171 -19.12 2.83 -25.55
CA ASN A 171 -19.33 3.65 -26.73
C ASN A 171 -18.68 3.06 -27.99
N GLU A 172 -17.57 2.34 -27.86
CA GLU A 172 -16.92 1.65 -28.99
C GLU A 172 -17.71 0.46 -29.56
N LYS A 173 -18.72 -0.05 -28.84
CA LYS A 173 -19.57 -1.15 -29.35
C LYS A 173 -20.66 -0.67 -30.29
N HIS A 174 -20.83 0.64 -30.45
CA HIS A 174 -21.86 1.27 -31.27
C HIS A 174 -21.30 1.94 -32.54
N GLU A 175 -19.99 1.92 -32.76
CA GLU A 175 -19.32 2.30 -34.01
C GLU A 175 -18.88 1.05 -34.80
#